data_0e89fd89f89eef11efab982bd59807a9
#
_entry.id   0e89fd89f89eef11efab982bd59807a9
#
_cell.length_a   1.000
_cell.length_b   1.000
_cell.length_c   1.000
_cell.angle_alpha   90.00
_cell.angle_beta   90.00
_cell.angle_gamma   90.00
#
_symmetry.space_group_name_H-M   'P 1'
#
loop_
_entity.id
_entity.type
_entity.pdbx_description
1 polymer ?
#
loop_
_entity_poly.entity_id
_entity_poly.type
_entity_poly.pdbx_seq_one_letter_code
_entity_poly.pdbx_strand_id
1 'polypeptide(L)'
;AVWAAALAVPAAFGAVTALLAGRYFNRRFRRLRDSFQTIIDGDLSVRLPVEGSGAFSAAYADFNRMAEELQNVRARRDEYVNTFTHEFKTPLTAIRGFAELLQEPGFTEAEQKKYLQIIASESTQLAELANDALLLTKLETGNLPVSRTTFWLDEQVSHCLLLLEGSAREKAQTLTADIAPVEFTGSVELLPHVWNNLVGNAIKYTPNGGHIRVSLQRQGDTAVFTVADDGIGMSDEVRSHIFDRYYQADPAHTRRGIGLGLPTPHSLAPGGGGRTEEGSPPGGGTPSRVLPPGAGPTEAAGT
;
A
#
# COMPACT_ATOMS: atom_id res chain seq x y z
N ALA A 1 54.85 44.81 32.82
CA ALA A 1 53.84 44.05 33.59
C ALA A 1 52.41 44.37 33.10
N VAL A 2 52.01 45.63 32.90
CA VAL A 2 50.62 46.04 32.52
C VAL A 2 50.19 45.48 31.15
N TRP A 3 51.07 45.52 30.14
CA TRP A 3 50.78 45.01 28.81
C TRP A 3 50.64 43.45 28.73
N ALA A 4 51.36 42.71 29.57
CA ALA A 4 51.26 41.29 29.67
C ALA A 4 49.90 40.86 30.30
N ALA A 5 49.41 41.56 31.29
CA ALA A 5 48.10 41.36 31.90
C ALA A 5 46.96 41.73 30.94
N ALA A 6 47.12 42.79 30.15
CA ALA A 6 46.12 43.22 29.16
C ALA A 6 45.86 42.16 28.02
N LEU A 7 46.85 41.33 27.71
CA LEU A 7 46.72 40.24 26.73
C LEU A 7 46.34 38.90 27.37
N ALA A 8 46.73 38.64 28.60
CA ALA A 8 46.47 37.36 29.27
C ALA A 8 45.01 37.19 29.66
N VAL A 9 44.30 38.23 30.06
CA VAL A 9 42.88 38.15 30.46
C VAL A 9 41.95 37.82 29.29
N PRO A 10 42.05 38.51 28.13
CA PRO A 10 41.23 38.13 26.97
C PRO A 10 41.56 36.72 26.44
N ALA A 11 42.82 36.31 26.45
CA ALA A 11 43.24 34.98 26.03
C ALA A 11 42.68 33.89 26.96
N ALA A 12 42.73 34.08 28.27
CA ALA A 12 42.14 33.16 29.23
C ALA A 12 40.62 33.09 29.10
N PHE A 13 39.95 34.22 28.91
CA PHE A 13 38.50 34.26 28.65
C PHE A 13 38.12 33.53 27.35
N GLY A 14 38.87 33.77 26.26
CA GLY A 14 38.68 33.05 25.00
C GLY A 14 38.90 31.55 25.12
N ALA A 15 39.93 31.13 25.89
CA ALA A 15 40.17 29.71 26.13
C ALA A 15 39.02 29.03 26.93
N VAL A 16 38.55 29.72 27.98
CA VAL A 16 37.44 29.21 28.82
C VAL A 16 36.13 29.11 27.99
N THR A 17 35.81 30.15 27.24
CA THR A 17 34.60 30.12 26.36
C THR A 17 34.69 29.05 25.30
N ALA A 18 35.85 28.86 24.66
CA ALA A 18 36.07 27.81 23.69
C ALA A 18 35.93 26.39 24.31
N LEU A 19 36.47 26.18 25.52
CA LEU A 19 36.33 24.91 26.25
C LEU A 19 34.86 24.62 26.65
N LEU A 20 34.14 25.63 27.12
CA LEU A 20 32.73 25.48 27.48
C LEU A 20 31.86 25.22 26.25
N ALA A 21 32.06 25.95 25.17
CA ALA A 21 31.38 25.74 23.89
C ALA A 21 31.71 24.36 23.32
N GLY A 22 32.97 23.93 23.35
CA GLY A 22 33.40 22.62 22.90
C GLY A 22 32.75 21.48 23.72
N ARG A 23 32.68 21.63 25.06
CA ARG A 23 32.00 20.65 25.92
C ARG A 23 30.50 20.60 25.67
N TYR A 24 29.85 21.73 25.50
CA TYR A 24 28.43 21.83 25.17
C TYR A 24 28.13 21.15 23.84
N PHE A 25 28.90 21.48 22.79
CA PHE A 25 28.74 20.91 21.45
C PHE A 25 28.99 19.39 21.47
N ASN A 26 30.08 18.95 22.09
CA ASN A 26 30.43 17.52 22.13
C ASN A 26 29.40 16.69 22.91
N ARG A 27 28.79 17.24 23.98
CA ARG A 27 27.73 16.58 24.73
C ARG A 27 26.47 16.41 23.90
N ARG A 28 26.06 17.44 23.12
CA ARG A 28 24.88 17.40 22.24
C ARG A 28 25.09 16.41 21.08
N PHE A 29 26.28 16.48 20.47
CA PHE A 29 26.63 15.57 19.38
C PHE A 29 26.69 14.09 19.83
N ARG A 30 27.27 13.86 21.00
CA ARG A 30 27.33 12.50 21.56
C ARG A 30 25.93 11.93 21.81
N ARG A 31 25.01 12.71 22.36
CA ARG A 31 23.62 12.29 22.54
C ARG A 31 22.98 11.89 21.22
N LEU A 32 23.12 12.69 20.19
CA LEU A 32 22.57 12.37 18.87
C LEU A 32 23.15 11.06 18.33
N ARG A 33 24.47 10.90 18.38
CA ARG A 33 25.17 9.68 17.97
C ARG A 33 24.68 8.44 18.76
N ASP A 34 24.59 8.56 20.08
CA ASP A 34 24.18 7.46 20.94
C ASP A 34 22.70 7.07 20.67
N SER A 35 21.84 8.04 20.36
CA SER A 35 20.45 7.78 19.96
C SER A 35 20.35 7.11 18.58
N PHE A 36 21.22 7.42 17.63
CA PHE A 36 21.31 6.68 16.37
C PHE A 36 21.71 5.22 16.61
N GLN A 37 22.67 4.98 17.53
CA GLN A 37 23.07 3.62 17.88
C GLN A 37 21.88 2.84 18.48
N THR A 38 21.10 3.47 19.37
CA THR A 38 19.90 2.86 19.96
C THR A 38 18.88 2.46 18.88
N ILE A 39 18.69 3.28 17.83
CA ILE A 39 17.82 2.92 16.69
C ILE A 39 18.40 1.74 15.91
N ILE A 40 19.71 1.71 15.66
CA ILE A 40 20.40 0.61 14.98
C ILE A 40 20.23 -0.70 15.76
N ASP A 41 20.28 -0.62 17.09
CA ASP A 41 20.08 -1.76 18.00
C ASP A 41 18.61 -2.21 18.09
N GLY A 42 17.69 -1.50 17.38
CA GLY A 42 16.29 -1.88 17.19
C GLY A 42 15.27 -1.19 18.11
N ASP A 43 15.70 -0.32 19.01
CA ASP A 43 14.80 0.49 19.83
C ASP A 43 14.42 1.77 19.11
N LEU A 44 13.25 1.76 18.48
CA LEU A 44 12.69 2.90 17.75
C LEU A 44 11.91 3.87 18.65
N SER A 45 11.79 3.60 19.95
CA SER A 45 11.05 4.44 20.89
C SER A 45 11.84 5.64 21.39
N VAL A 46 13.16 5.64 21.17
CA VAL A 46 14.06 6.71 21.61
C VAL A 46 13.66 8.06 21.00
N ARG A 47 13.62 9.11 21.85
CA ARG A 47 13.34 10.48 21.42
C ARG A 47 14.34 11.43 22.05
N LEU A 48 14.78 12.44 21.29
CA LEU A 48 15.67 13.49 21.75
C LEU A 48 14.85 14.70 22.21
N PRO A 49 15.25 15.37 23.31
CA PRO A 49 14.54 16.54 23.80
C PRO A 49 14.75 17.73 22.85
N VAL A 50 13.69 18.20 22.24
CA VAL A 50 13.69 19.38 21.35
C VAL A 50 13.51 20.62 22.23
N GLU A 51 14.62 21.22 22.66
CA GLU A 51 14.64 22.40 23.52
C GLU A 51 15.35 23.59 22.84
N GLY A 52 14.73 24.76 22.88
CA GLY A 52 15.30 26.02 22.35
C GLY A 52 15.25 26.12 20.82
N SER A 53 15.85 27.18 20.30
CA SER A 53 15.99 27.46 18.87
C SER A 53 17.47 27.35 18.48
N GLY A 54 17.79 26.53 17.50
CA GLY A 54 19.18 26.39 17.00
C GLY A 54 19.36 25.11 16.17
N ALA A 55 20.55 24.98 15.58
CA ALA A 55 20.86 23.86 14.67
C ALA A 55 20.66 22.47 15.32
N PHE A 56 20.97 22.30 16.61
CA PHE A 56 20.72 21.05 17.31
C PHE A 56 19.24 20.76 17.57
N SER A 57 18.43 21.79 17.80
CA SER A 57 17.00 21.63 17.99
C SER A 57 16.35 21.12 16.69
N ALA A 58 16.73 21.67 15.55
CA ALA A 58 16.29 21.20 14.23
C ALA A 58 16.74 19.75 13.97
N ALA A 59 18.02 19.44 14.21
CA ALA A 59 18.54 18.07 14.03
C ALA A 59 17.84 17.04 14.94
N TYR A 60 17.50 17.43 16.18
CA TYR A 60 16.76 16.57 17.11
C TYR A 60 15.31 16.36 16.67
N ALA A 61 14.65 17.40 16.14
CA ALA A 61 13.32 17.29 15.58
C ALA A 61 13.29 16.37 14.35
N ASP A 62 14.26 16.52 13.45
CA ASP A 62 14.40 15.64 12.28
C ASP A 62 14.69 14.19 12.66
N PHE A 63 15.57 13.97 13.67
CA PHE A 63 15.82 12.65 14.24
C PHE A 63 14.52 12.02 14.80
N ASN A 64 13.77 12.78 15.60
CA ASN A 64 12.53 12.29 16.20
C ASN A 64 11.49 11.94 15.14
N ARG A 65 11.36 12.76 14.10
CA ARG A 65 10.46 12.48 12.95
C ARG A 65 10.88 11.22 12.22
N MET A 66 12.16 11.05 11.95
CA MET A 66 12.69 9.82 11.35
C MET A 66 12.41 8.59 12.22
N ALA A 67 12.66 8.68 13.53
CA ALA A 67 12.39 7.58 14.47
C ALA A 67 10.91 7.20 14.52
N GLU A 68 10.02 8.20 14.48
CA GLU A 68 8.57 8.02 14.42
C GLU A 68 8.13 7.32 13.13
N GLU A 69 8.64 7.76 11.98
CA GLU A 69 8.34 7.12 10.69
C GLU A 69 8.81 5.66 10.65
N LEU A 70 10.03 5.38 11.15
CA LEU A 70 10.53 4.01 11.25
C LEU A 70 9.67 3.15 12.18
N GLN A 71 9.23 3.71 13.31
CA GLN A 71 8.35 3.01 14.25
C GLN A 71 6.99 2.70 13.62
N ASN A 72 6.40 3.66 12.88
CA ASN A 72 5.14 3.49 12.18
C ASN A 72 5.24 2.42 11.09
N VAL A 73 6.31 2.46 10.27
CA VAL A 73 6.56 1.45 9.24
C VAL A 73 6.68 0.05 9.86
N ARG A 74 7.41 -0.08 10.98
CA ARG A 74 7.54 -1.35 11.68
C ARG A 74 6.21 -1.84 12.25
N ALA A 75 5.46 -0.96 12.91
CA ALA A 75 4.16 -1.30 13.48
C ALA A 75 3.18 -1.79 12.41
N ARG A 76 3.09 -1.08 11.26
CA ARG A 76 2.25 -1.48 10.13
C ARG A 76 2.68 -2.84 9.55
N ARG A 77 3.99 -3.10 9.44
CA ARG A 77 4.50 -4.39 8.98
C ARG A 77 4.12 -5.53 9.95
N ASP A 78 4.27 -5.31 11.24
CA ASP A 78 3.97 -6.32 12.25
C ASP A 78 2.45 -6.60 12.31
N GLU A 79 1.62 -5.58 12.16
CA GLU A 79 0.16 -5.69 12.01
C GLU A 79 -0.22 -6.49 10.75
N TYR A 80 0.43 -6.20 9.62
CA TYR A 80 0.23 -6.96 8.38
C TYR A 80 0.54 -8.44 8.55
N VAL A 81 1.69 -8.79 9.17
CA VAL A 81 2.08 -10.19 9.41
C VAL A 81 1.04 -10.89 10.28
N ASN A 82 0.53 -10.22 11.31
CA ASN A 82 -0.52 -10.75 12.17
C ASN A 82 -1.82 -10.99 11.40
N THR A 83 -2.28 -9.99 10.65
CA THR A 83 -3.49 -10.08 9.83
C THR A 83 -3.36 -11.16 8.77
N PHE A 84 -2.24 -11.20 8.05
CA PHE A 84 -1.95 -12.24 7.07
C PHE A 84 -2.02 -13.63 7.68
N THR A 85 -1.41 -13.81 8.86
CA THR A 85 -1.44 -15.09 9.58
C THR A 85 -2.87 -15.51 9.95
N HIS A 86 -3.69 -14.56 10.39
CA HIS A 86 -5.10 -14.82 10.71
C HIS A 86 -5.92 -15.15 9.47
N GLU A 87 -5.75 -14.39 8.39
CA GLU A 87 -6.47 -14.63 7.13
C GLU A 87 -6.06 -15.95 6.45
N PHE A 88 -4.84 -16.41 6.65
CA PHE A 88 -4.37 -17.71 6.21
C PHE A 88 -4.93 -18.87 7.05
N LYS A 89 -5.00 -18.68 8.38
CA LYS A 89 -5.44 -19.72 9.31
C LYS A 89 -6.90 -20.10 9.13
N THR A 90 -7.76 -19.14 8.81
CA THR A 90 -9.21 -19.35 8.67
C THR A 90 -9.54 -20.31 7.53
N PRO A 91 -9.17 -20.08 6.26
CA PRO A 91 -9.44 -21.00 5.16
C PRO A 91 -8.76 -22.36 5.37
N LEU A 92 -7.55 -22.37 5.90
CA LEU A 92 -6.84 -23.63 6.18
C LEU A 92 -7.58 -24.47 7.21
N THR A 93 -8.15 -23.85 8.24
CA THR A 93 -8.96 -24.55 9.26
C THR A 93 -10.27 -25.07 8.66
N ALA A 94 -10.92 -24.29 7.79
CA ALA A 94 -12.14 -24.71 7.09
C ALA A 94 -11.86 -25.89 6.15
N ILE A 95 -10.82 -25.80 5.32
CA ILE A 95 -10.40 -26.89 4.41
C ILE A 95 -10.17 -28.17 5.21
N ARG A 96 -9.40 -28.11 6.29
CA ARG A 96 -9.11 -29.26 7.13
C ARG A 96 -10.40 -29.82 7.75
N GLY A 97 -11.22 -28.97 8.37
CA GLY A 97 -12.45 -29.41 9.04
C GLY A 97 -13.44 -30.08 8.09
N PHE A 98 -13.67 -29.53 6.89
CA PHE A 98 -14.56 -30.15 5.91
C PHE A 98 -13.93 -31.41 5.30
N ALA A 99 -12.62 -31.47 5.12
CA ALA A 99 -11.95 -32.68 4.68
C ALA A 99 -12.00 -33.81 5.73
N GLU A 100 -11.88 -33.49 7.02
CA GLU A 100 -12.06 -34.45 8.13
C GLU A 100 -13.52 -34.94 8.20
N LEU A 101 -14.51 -34.02 8.09
CA LEU A 101 -15.93 -34.40 8.04
C LEU A 101 -16.24 -35.33 6.89
N LEU A 102 -15.70 -35.16 5.70
CA LEU A 102 -15.90 -35.99 4.55
C LEU A 102 -15.36 -37.43 4.70
N GLN A 103 -14.51 -37.68 5.72
CA GLN A 103 -14.06 -39.04 6.03
C GLN A 103 -15.07 -39.83 6.87
N GLU A 104 -16.01 -39.13 7.52
CA GLU A 104 -17.06 -39.77 8.28
C GLU A 104 -18.19 -40.31 7.36
N PRO A 105 -18.74 -41.47 7.61
CA PRO A 105 -19.85 -41.99 6.83
C PRO A 105 -21.17 -41.27 7.18
N GLY A 106 -22.11 -41.22 6.26
CA GLY A 106 -23.47 -40.76 6.53
C GLY A 106 -23.91 -39.49 5.81
N PHE A 107 -23.03 -38.85 5.04
CA PHE A 107 -23.39 -37.67 4.23
C PHE A 107 -24.07 -38.07 2.91
N THR A 108 -25.09 -37.31 2.53
CA THR A 108 -25.69 -37.38 1.23
C THR A 108 -24.75 -36.86 0.13
N GLU A 109 -24.96 -37.28 -1.10
CA GLU A 109 -24.17 -36.80 -2.25
C GLU A 109 -24.23 -35.28 -2.39
N ALA A 110 -25.37 -34.66 -2.08
CA ALA A 110 -25.54 -33.20 -2.09
C ALA A 110 -24.69 -32.50 -1.02
N GLU A 111 -24.62 -33.07 0.17
CA GLU A 111 -23.78 -32.54 1.25
C GLU A 111 -22.30 -32.70 0.96
N GLN A 112 -21.87 -33.85 0.44
CA GLN A 112 -20.50 -34.08 -0.01
C GLN A 112 -20.09 -33.06 -1.07
N LYS A 113 -20.95 -32.85 -2.07
CA LYS A 113 -20.70 -31.84 -3.12
C LYS A 113 -20.55 -30.42 -2.53
N LYS A 114 -21.42 -30.07 -1.58
CA LYS A 114 -21.36 -28.78 -0.90
C LYS A 114 -20.04 -28.61 -0.13
N TYR A 115 -19.59 -29.61 0.61
CA TYR A 115 -18.33 -29.55 1.36
C TYR A 115 -17.12 -29.49 0.45
N LEU A 116 -17.11 -30.24 -0.65
CA LEU A 116 -16.08 -30.15 -1.69
C LEU A 116 -16.03 -28.77 -2.34
N GLN A 117 -17.17 -28.13 -2.58
CA GLN A 117 -17.23 -26.75 -3.09
C GLN A 117 -16.64 -25.75 -2.10
N ILE A 118 -16.90 -25.91 -0.81
CA ILE A 118 -16.30 -25.07 0.23
C ILE A 118 -14.78 -25.24 0.25
N ILE A 119 -14.29 -26.49 0.21
CA ILE A 119 -12.85 -26.77 0.18
C ILE A 119 -12.20 -26.14 -1.06
N ALA A 120 -12.82 -26.26 -2.23
CA ALA A 120 -12.31 -25.67 -3.46
C ALA A 120 -12.27 -24.15 -3.39
N SER A 121 -13.33 -23.51 -2.91
CA SER A 121 -13.44 -22.06 -2.72
C SER A 121 -12.38 -21.52 -1.74
N GLU A 122 -12.22 -22.15 -0.58
CA GLU A 122 -11.22 -21.73 0.42
C GLU A 122 -9.78 -21.96 -0.08
N SER A 123 -9.55 -23.02 -0.89
CA SER A 123 -8.25 -23.27 -1.52
C SER A 123 -7.89 -22.20 -2.56
N THR A 124 -8.87 -21.76 -3.35
CA THR A 124 -8.70 -20.67 -4.32
C THR A 124 -8.35 -19.37 -3.58
N GLN A 125 -9.09 -19.04 -2.52
CA GLN A 125 -8.80 -17.88 -1.69
C GLN A 125 -7.38 -17.92 -1.10
N LEU A 126 -6.94 -19.09 -0.63
CA LEU A 126 -5.59 -19.27 -0.09
C LEU A 126 -4.50 -19.03 -1.15
N ALA A 127 -4.74 -19.48 -2.38
CA ALA A 127 -3.84 -19.23 -3.52
C ALA A 127 -3.77 -17.73 -3.87
N GLU A 128 -4.88 -17.01 -3.84
CA GLU A 128 -4.92 -15.55 -4.05
C GLU A 128 -4.13 -14.83 -2.97
N LEU A 129 -4.32 -15.15 -1.69
CA LEU A 129 -3.56 -14.61 -0.58
C LEU A 129 -2.04 -14.82 -0.73
N ALA A 130 -1.63 -16.02 -1.17
CA ALA A 130 -0.23 -16.33 -1.41
C ALA A 130 0.35 -15.51 -2.57
N ASN A 131 -0.39 -15.34 -3.66
CA ASN A 131 0.03 -14.54 -4.81
C ASN A 131 0.16 -13.05 -4.44
N ASP A 132 -0.75 -12.51 -3.64
CA ASP A 132 -0.70 -11.15 -3.15
C ASP A 132 0.55 -10.91 -2.27
N ALA A 133 0.88 -11.83 -1.37
CA ALA A 133 2.09 -11.75 -0.55
C ALA A 133 3.38 -11.82 -1.39
N LEU A 134 3.42 -12.66 -2.42
CA LEU A 134 4.53 -12.74 -3.35
C LEU A 134 4.70 -11.46 -4.16
N LEU A 135 3.59 -10.88 -4.62
CA LEU A 135 3.60 -9.62 -5.36
C LEU A 135 4.15 -8.49 -4.49
N LEU A 136 3.68 -8.39 -3.23
CA LEU A 136 4.19 -7.41 -2.27
C LEU A 136 5.70 -7.55 -2.06
N THR A 137 6.18 -8.77 -1.81
CA THR A 137 7.61 -9.04 -1.61
C THR A 137 8.44 -8.62 -2.82
N LYS A 138 7.95 -8.88 -4.04
CA LYS A 138 8.61 -8.45 -5.29
C LYS A 138 8.63 -6.91 -5.41
N LEU A 139 7.55 -6.24 -5.02
CA LEU A 139 7.48 -4.77 -5.02
C LEU A 139 8.44 -4.14 -4.01
N GLU A 140 8.59 -4.75 -2.83
CA GLU A 140 9.50 -4.27 -1.77
C GLU A 140 10.97 -4.42 -2.12
N THR A 141 11.34 -5.52 -2.75
CA THR A 141 12.74 -5.78 -3.11
C THR A 141 13.21 -5.02 -4.35
N GLY A 142 12.31 -4.34 -5.06
CA GLY A 142 12.62 -3.68 -6.34
C GLY A 142 13.04 -4.67 -7.44
N ASN A 143 12.94 -5.97 -7.20
CA ASN A 143 13.34 -7.05 -8.09
C ASN A 143 12.22 -7.49 -9.04
N LEU A 144 11.33 -6.59 -9.42
CA LEU A 144 10.38 -6.86 -10.50
C LEU A 144 11.11 -6.66 -11.84
N PRO A 145 11.38 -7.72 -12.59
CA PRO A 145 11.69 -7.57 -14.00
C PRO A 145 10.39 -7.13 -14.69
N VAL A 146 10.13 -5.82 -14.71
CA VAL A 146 8.98 -5.28 -15.43
C VAL A 146 9.30 -5.36 -16.90
N SER A 147 8.99 -6.49 -17.54
CA SER A 147 9.00 -6.56 -18.99
C SER A 147 7.87 -5.65 -19.51
N ARG A 148 8.26 -4.55 -20.17
CA ARG A 148 7.29 -3.68 -20.83
C ARG A 148 7.01 -4.24 -22.21
N THR A 149 5.77 -4.59 -22.45
CA THR A 149 5.24 -5.04 -23.75
C THR A 149 4.08 -4.14 -24.15
N THR A 150 3.87 -4.03 -25.46
CA THR A 150 2.72 -3.30 -25.99
C THR A 150 1.58 -4.30 -26.20
N PHE A 151 0.40 -3.97 -25.68
CA PHE A 151 -0.78 -4.83 -25.72
C PHE A 151 -2.07 -3.98 -25.66
N TRP A 152 -3.20 -4.62 -25.93
CA TRP A 152 -4.52 -3.99 -25.86
C TRP A 152 -5.04 -4.03 -24.41
N LEU A 153 -5.18 -2.87 -23.80
CA LEU A 153 -5.60 -2.72 -22.41
C LEU A 153 -7.09 -3.07 -22.22
N ASP A 154 -7.91 -2.75 -23.21
CA ASP A 154 -9.34 -3.07 -23.25
C ASP A 154 -9.60 -4.58 -23.21
N GLU A 155 -8.79 -5.40 -23.87
CA GLU A 155 -8.89 -6.87 -23.79
C GLU A 155 -8.63 -7.36 -22.36
N GLN A 156 -7.61 -6.81 -21.70
CA GLN A 156 -7.25 -7.19 -20.34
C GLN A 156 -8.33 -6.77 -19.32
N VAL A 157 -8.84 -5.53 -19.45
CA VAL A 157 -9.94 -5.03 -18.59
C VAL A 157 -11.21 -5.83 -18.83
N SER A 158 -11.57 -6.10 -20.09
CA SER A 158 -12.75 -6.91 -20.42
C SER A 158 -12.68 -8.33 -19.84
N HIS A 159 -11.51 -8.94 -19.89
CA HIS A 159 -11.29 -10.25 -19.27
C HIS A 159 -11.48 -10.21 -17.75
N CYS A 160 -10.94 -9.17 -17.09
CA CYS A 160 -11.15 -8.95 -15.65
C CYS A 160 -12.66 -8.83 -15.31
N LEU A 161 -13.40 -8.03 -16.07
CA LEU A 161 -14.84 -7.83 -15.85
C LEU A 161 -15.63 -9.13 -16.01
N LEU A 162 -15.31 -9.95 -17.01
CA LEU A 162 -15.94 -11.26 -17.21
C LEU A 162 -15.72 -12.21 -16.03
N LEU A 163 -14.53 -12.22 -15.44
CA LEU A 163 -14.21 -13.02 -14.26
C LEU A 163 -14.99 -12.57 -13.02
N LEU A 164 -15.21 -11.27 -12.86
CA LEU A 164 -15.86 -10.68 -11.71
C LEU A 164 -17.40 -10.55 -11.84
N GLU A 165 -17.96 -10.73 -13.05
CA GLU A 165 -19.41 -10.63 -13.31
C GLU A 165 -20.22 -11.59 -12.43
N GLY A 166 -19.72 -12.80 -12.19
CA GLY A 166 -20.36 -13.79 -11.32
C GLY A 166 -20.58 -13.28 -9.91
N SER A 167 -19.54 -12.68 -9.31
CA SER A 167 -19.60 -12.12 -7.96
C SER A 167 -20.54 -10.92 -7.86
N ALA A 168 -20.58 -10.06 -8.87
CA ALA A 168 -21.54 -8.96 -8.93
C ALA A 168 -22.99 -9.47 -9.04
N ARG A 169 -23.22 -10.52 -9.86
CA ARG A 169 -24.54 -11.15 -10.05
C ARG A 169 -25.05 -11.81 -8.77
N GLU A 170 -24.19 -12.46 -7.98
CA GLU A 170 -24.57 -13.03 -6.67
C GLU A 170 -25.12 -11.98 -5.70
N LYS A 171 -24.66 -10.76 -5.81
CA LYS A 171 -25.15 -9.60 -5.05
C LYS A 171 -26.28 -8.82 -5.75
N ALA A 172 -26.80 -9.31 -6.87
CA ALA A 172 -27.78 -8.63 -7.72
C ALA A 172 -27.34 -7.20 -8.11
N GLN A 173 -26.04 -6.94 -8.19
CA GLN A 173 -25.47 -5.65 -8.58
C GLN A 173 -25.49 -5.49 -10.11
N THR A 174 -25.64 -4.25 -10.58
CA THR A 174 -25.59 -3.91 -11.99
C THR A 174 -24.18 -3.43 -12.35
N LEU A 175 -23.44 -4.25 -13.10
CA LEU A 175 -22.11 -3.89 -13.61
C LEU A 175 -22.25 -3.38 -15.04
N THR A 176 -21.86 -2.12 -15.29
CA THR A 176 -21.87 -1.49 -16.63
C THR A 176 -20.45 -1.14 -17.04
N ALA A 177 -20.12 -1.35 -18.32
CA ALA A 177 -18.80 -1.11 -18.87
C ALA A 177 -18.84 -0.24 -20.13
N ASP A 178 -17.98 0.76 -20.18
CA ASP A 178 -17.71 1.64 -21.35
C ASP A 178 -16.21 1.58 -21.65
N ILE A 179 -15.81 0.61 -22.45
CA ILE A 179 -14.42 0.23 -22.69
C ILE A 179 -14.03 0.58 -24.12
N ALA A 180 -13.22 1.63 -24.27
CA ALA A 180 -12.64 2.01 -25.56
C ALA A 180 -11.37 1.18 -25.84
N PRO A 181 -11.05 0.88 -27.11
CA PRO A 181 -9.79 0.22 -27.47
C PRO A 181 -8.61 1.16 -27.18
N VAL A 182 -7.69 0.68 -26.34
CA VAL A 182 -6.50 1.43 -25.92
C VAL A 182 -5.27 0.55 -26.02
N GLU A 183 -4.36 0.88 -26.93
CA GLU A 183 -3.04 0.29 -26.97
C GLU A 183 -2.17 0.89 -25.86
N PHE A 184 -1.51 0.04 -25.08
CA PHE A 184 -0.73 0.45 -23.92
C PHE A 184 0.59 -0.32 -23.81
N THR A 185 1.66 0.37 -23.39
CA THR A 185 2.97 -0.26 -23.13
C THR A 185 3.23 -0.31 -21.65
N GLY A 186 3.23 -1.52 -21.10
CA GLY A 186 3.37 -1.74 -19.66
C GLY A 186 3.57 -3.21 -19.30
N SER A 187 3.39 -3.55 -18.03
CA SER A 187 3.47 -4.93 -17.58
C SER A 187 2.14 -5.64 -17.72
N VAL A 188 2.10 -6.62 -18.63
CA VAL A 188 0.92 -7.47 -18.82
C VAL A 188 0.58 -8.27 -17.56
N GLU A 189 1.59 -8.63 -16.77
CA GLU A 189 1.42 -9.45 -15.57
C GLU A 189 0.90 -8.66 -14.36
N LEU A 190 1.30 -7.38 -14.23
CA LEU A 190 1.02 -6.60 -13.04
C LEU A 190 -0.30 -5.82 -13.09
N LEU A 191 -0.67 -5.34 -14.27
CA LEU A 191 -1.89 -4.53 -14.41
C LEU A 191 -3.19 -5.27 -14.10
N PRO A 192 -3.34 -6.59 -14.35
CA PRO A 192 -4.52 -7.34 -13.91
C PRO A 192 -4.78 -7.24 -12.41
N HIS A 193 -3.74 -7.20 -11.59
CA HIS A 193 -3.90 -7.02 -10.13
C HIS A 193 -4.54 -5.67 -9.80
N VAL A 194 -4.24 -4.63 -10.57
CA VAL A 194 -4.84 -3.29 -10.40
C VAL A 194 -6.34 -3.33 -10.70
N TRP A 195 -6.70 -3.88 -11.86
CA TRP A 195 -8.10 -3.94 -12.30
C TRP A 195 -8.94 -4.81 -11.37
N ASN A 196 -8.45 -6.00 -11.04
CA ASN A 196 -9.12 -6.93 -10.14
C ASN A 196 -9.33 -6.32 -8.75
N ASN A 197 -8.34 -5.61 -8.22
CA ASN A 197 -8.46 -4.96 -6.92
C ASN A 197 -9.48 -3.82 -6.92
N LEU A 198 -9.46 -2.95 -7.94
CA LEU A 198 -10.37 -1.81 -8.00
C LEU A 198 -11.82 -2.28 -8.22
N VAL A 199 -12.05 -3.16 -9.19
CA VAL A 199 -13.39 -3.67 -9.48
C VAL A 199 -13.88 -4.59 -8.35
N GLY A 200 -13.01 -5.44 -7.81
CA GLY A 200 -13.32 -6.29 -6.65
C GLY A 200 -13.70 -5.49 -5.42
N ASN A 201 -13.02 -4.39 -5.14
CA ASN A 201 -13.38 -3.47 -4.05
C ASN A 201 -14.74 -2.82 -4.32
N ALA A 202 -15.01 -2.33 -5.52
CA ALA A 202 -16.32 -1.79 -5.88
C ALA A 202 -17.43 -2.83 -5.64
N ILE A 203 -17.26 -4.08 -6.08
CA ILE A 203 -18.23 -5.16 -5.83
C ILE A 203 -18.37 -5.44 -4.32
N LYS A 204 -17.28 -5.44 -3.59
CA LYS A 204 -17.26 -5.71 -2.15
C LYS A 204 -18.03 -4.65 -1.34
N TYR A 205 -17.83 -3.37 -1.64
CA TYR A 205 -18.33 -2.25 -0.84
C TYR A 205 -19.66 -1.67 -1.33
N THR A 206 -20.09 -2.06 -2.53
CA THR A 206 -21.43 -1.75 -3.04
C THR A 206 -22.47 -2.69 -2.40
N PRO A 207 -23.61 -2.17 -1.92
CA PRO A 207 -24.68 -3.00 -1.37
C PRO A 207 -25.34 -3.88 -2.45
N ASN A 208 -26.12 -4.84 -1.99
CA ASN A 208 -26.91 -5.68 -2.89
C ASN A 208 -27.87 -4.83 -3.74
N GLY A 209 -27.92 -5.06 -5.03
CA GLY A 209 -28.74 -4.29 -5.96
C GLY A 209 -28.17 -2.95 -6.41
N GLY A 210 -26.97 -2.57 -5.92
CA GLY A 210 -26.30 -1.32 -6.30
C GLY A 210 -25.69 -1.35 -7.71
N HIS A 211 -25.04 -0.25 -8.09
CA HIS A 211 -24.56 -0.02 -9.44
C HIS A 211 -23.05 0.23 -9.44
N ILE A 212 -22.36 -0.41 -10.36
CA ILE A 212 -20.92 -0.26 -10.59
C ILE A 212 -20.73 0.08 -12.08
N ARG A 213 -20.00 1.17 -12.33
CA ARG A 213 -19.66 1.59 -13.69
C ARG A 213 -18.15 1.56 -13.86
N VAL A 214 -17.69 0.85 -14.89
CA VAL A 214 -16.28 0.80 -15.26
C VAL A 214 -16.11 1.46 -16.61
N SER A 215 -15.10 2.31 -16.75
CA SER A 215 -14.77 2.90 -18.04
C SER A 215 -13.26 2.90 -18.29
N LEU A 216 -12.89 2.69 -19.55
CA LEU A 216 -11.53 2.83 -20.05
C LEU A 216 -11.55 3.75 -21.27
N GLN A 217 -10.82 4.85 -21.22
CA GLN A 217 -10.78 5.82 -22.28
C GLN A 217 -9.35 6.35 -22.48
N ARG A 218 -9.01 6.74 -23.70
CA ARG A 218 -7.78 7.46 -24.00
C ARG A 218 -8.00 8.96 -23.89
N GLN A 219 -7.23 9.63 -23.06
CA GLN A 219 -7.22 11.09 -22.92
C GLN A 219 -5.84 11.63 -23.31
N GLY A 220 -5.68 12.08 -24.54
CA GLY A 220 -4.37 12.42 -25.10
C GLY A 220 -3.45 11.20 -25.16
N ASP A 221 -2.27 11.29 -24.52
CA ASP A 221 -1.32 10.18 -24.43
C ASP A 221 -1.53 9.28 -23.21
N THR A 222 -2.58 9.51 -22.44
CA THR A 222 -2.84 8.80 -21.19
C THR A 222 -4.05 7.88 -21.33
N ALA A 223 -3.92 6.63 -20.87
CA ALA A 223 -5.04 5.74 -20.65
C ALA A 223 -5.68 6.07 -19.31
N VAL A 224 -6.99 6.26 -19.28
CA VAL A 224 -7.75 6.56 -18.07
C VAL A 224 -8.71 5.43 -17.80
N PHE A 225 -8.45 4.69 -16.72
CA PHE A 225 -9.35 3.67 -16.20
C PHE A 225 -10.10 4.24 -15.00
N THR A 226 -11.42 4.09 -14.99
CA THR A 226 -12.27 4.62 -13.91
C THR A 226 -13.24 3.55 -13.45
N VAL A 227 -13.36 3.39 -12.15
CA VAL A 227 -14.39 2.59 -11.48
C VAL A 227 -15.22 3.53 -10.62
N ALA A 228 -16.51 3.56 -10.83
CA ALA A 228 -17.46 4.34 -10.03
C ALA A 228 -18.54 3.40 -9.48
N ASP A 229 -18.78 3.46 -8.19
CA ASP A 229 -19.76 2.65 -7.49
C ASP A 229 -20.70 3.55 -6.67
N ASP A 230 -21.88 3.03 -6.29
CA ASP A 230 -22.82 3.69 -5.37
C ASP A 230 -22.76 3.08 -3.96
N GLY A 231 -21.56 2.63 -3.58
CA GLY A 231 -21.27 1.99 -2.30
C GLY A 231 -21.27 2.93 -1.10
N ILE A 232 -20.72 2.41 0.00
CA ILE A 232 -20.67 3.13 1.30
C ILE A 232 -19.80 4.38 1.30
N GLY A 233 -18.97 4.57 0.26
CA GLY A 233 -17.99 5.64 0.19
C GLY A 233 -16.86 5.49 1.23
N MET A 234 -16.00 6.51 1.32
CA MET A 234 -14.87 6.56 2.25
C MET A 234 -14.90 7.84 3.07
N SER A 235 -14.54 7.76 4.36
CA SER A 235 -14.28 8.94 5.17
C SER A 235 -13.00 9.65 4.71
N ASP A 236 -12.83 10.93 5.04
CA ASP A 236 -11.61 11.68 4.72
C ASP A 236 -10.37 11.06 5.35
N GLU A 237 -10.50 10.46 6.52
CA GLU A 237 -9.44 9.73 7.21
C GLU A 237 -9.02 8.48 6.41
N VAL A 238 -9.97 7.65 6.00
CA VAL A 238 -9.71 6.47 5.17
C VAL A 238 -9.08 6.87 3.85
N ARG A 239 -9.60 7.91 3.21
CA ARG A 239 -9.10 8.41 1.93
C ARG A 239 -7.65 8.89 1.97
N SER A 240 -7.22 9.49 3.09
CA SER A 240 -5.83 9.96 3.25
C SER A 240 -4.81 8.82 3.39
N HIS A 241 -5.26 7.63 3.80
CA HIS A 241 -4.40 6.48 4.07
C HIS A 241 -4.62 5.26 3.17
N ILE A 242 -5.60 5.32 2.26
CA ILE A 242 -5.99 4.16 1.44
C ILE A 242 -4.86 3.66 0.53
N PHE A 243 -3.88 4.51 0.20
CA PHE A 243 -2.68 4.16 -0.56
C PHE A 243 -1.49 3.79 0.33
N ASP A 244 -1.63 3.92 1.64
CA ASP A 244 -0.60 3.48 2.56
C ASP A 244 -0.51 1.94 2.53
N ARG A 245 0.71 1.43 2.47
CA ARG A 245 0.95 -0.01 2.51
C ARG A 245 0.40 -0.57 3.83
N TYR A 246 -0.27 -1.72 3.73
CA TYR A 246 -0.86 -2.43 4.88
C TYR A 246 -2.05 -1.73 5.54
N TYR A 247 -2.54 -0.62 5.00
CA TYR A 247 -3.68 0.08 5.58
C TYR A 247 -5.00 -0.67 5.31
N GLN A 248 -5.79 -0.83 6.36
CA GLN A 248 -7.15 -1.37 6.32
C GLN A 248 -8.09 -0.40 7.02
N ALA A 249 -9.18 -0.04 6.37
CA ALA A 249 -10.19 0.86 6.93
C ALA A 249 -11.09 0.20 8.00
N ASP A 250 -11.11 -1.13 8.08
CA ASP A 250 -11.93 -1.91 9.02
C ASP A 250 -11.05 -2.71 9.98
N PRO A 251 -10.71 -2.16 11.17
CA PRO A 251 -9.90 -2.86 12.18
C PRO A 251 -10.62 -4.06 12.81
N ALA A 252 -11.93 -4.18 12.64
CA ALA A 252 -12.72 -5.29 13.19
C ALA A 252 -12.73 -6.54 12.27
N HIS A 253 -12.00 -6.52 11.14
CA HIS A 253 -11.91 -7.63 10.18
C HIS A 253 -13.26 -8.22 9.72
N THR A 254 -14.33 -7.44 9.79
CA THR A 254 -15.68 -7.87 9.39
C THR A 254 -15.81 -8.08 7.90
N ARG A 255 -14.88 -7.51 7.10
CA ARG A 255 -14.83 -7.66 5.65
C ARG A 255 -13.44 -8.13 5.24
N ARG A 256 -13.33 -9.39 4.81
CA ARG A 256 -12.09 -10.06 4.39
C ARG A 256 -11.28 -9.24 3.38
N GLY A 257 -9.96 -9.12 3.57
CA GLY A 257 -8.99 -8.51 2.66
C GLY A 257 -7.71 -8.10 3.39
N ILE A 258 -6.54 -8.21 2.77
CA ILE A 258 -5.22 -8.03 3.42
C ILE A 258 -4.73 -6.57 3.34
N GLY A 259 -5.50 -5.62 2.79
CA GLY A 259 -5.05 -4.23 2.64
C GLY A 259 -3.94 -4.02 1.58
N LEU A 260 -3.78 -4.96 0.64
CA LEU A 260 -2.80 -4.88 -0.43
C LEU A 260 -3.37 -4.30 -1.73
N GLY A 261 -4.70 -4.15 -1.80
CA GLY A 261 -5.40 -3.87 -3.04
C GLY A 261 -5.05 -2.52 -3.67
N LEU A 262 -4.89 -1.47 -2.88
CA LEU A 262 -4.74 -0.10 -3.38
C LEU A 262 -3.30 0.45 -3.41
N PRO A 263 -2.35 0.01 -2.56
CA PRO A 263 -0.95 0.40 -2.74
C PRO A 263 -0.33 -0.06 -4.06
N THR A 264 -0.90 -1.12 -4.65
CA THR A 264 -0.40 -1.73 -5.88
C THR A 264 -0.38 -0.78 -7.09
N PRO A 265 -1.42 0.03 -7.39
CA PRO A 265 -1.39 0.99 -8.49
C PRO A 265 -0.31 2.05 -8.36
N HIS A 266 -0.11 2.58 -7.15
CA HIS A 266 0.88 3.61 -6.87
C HIS A 266 2.32 3.06 -6.89
N SER A 267 2.50 1.81 -6.48
CA SER A 267 3.80 1.12 -6.44
C SER A 267 4.19 0.53 -7.80
N LEU A 268 3.23 0.21 -8.66
CA LEU A 268 3.45 -0.38 -9.98
C LEU A 268 3.77 0.65 -11.08
N ALA A 269 3.79 1.94 -10.76
CA ALA A 269 4.21 3.01 -11.66
C ALA A 269 5.64 3.52 -11.34
N PRO A 270 6.69 2.69 -11.29
CA PRO A 270 8.06 3.16 -11.04
C PRO A 270 8.54 3.94 -12.28
N GLY A 271 8.70 5.24 -12.12
CA GLY A 271 9.33 6.10 -13.10
C GLY A 271 8.42 6.74 -14.16
N GLY A 272 7.12 6.66 -14.02
CA GLY A 272 6.19 7.32 -14.93
C GLY A 272 4.87 7.59 -14.25
N GLY A 273 4.70 8.75 -13.73
CA GLY A 273 3.52 9.54 -13.42
C GLY A 273 2.12 8.92 -13.32
N GLY A 274 1.99 7.67 -12.96
CA GLY A 274 0.68 7.08 -12.67
C GLY A 274 0.06 7.84 -11.49
N ARG A 275 -1.05 8.51 -11.72
CA ARG A 275 -1.79 9.27 -10.73
C ARG A 275 -3.08 8.53 -10.43
N THR A 276 -3.34 8.27 -9.18
CA THR A 276 -4.65 7.81 -8.74
C THR A 276 -5.37 9.01 -8.16
N GLU A 277 -6.49 9.38 -8.74
CA GLU A 277 -7.35 10.46 -8.23
C GLU A 277 -8.63 9.82 -7.69
N GLU A 278 -8.94 10.05 -6.44
CA GLU A 278 -10.19 9.62 -5.83
C GLU A 278 -11.00 10.83 -5.38
N GLY A 279 -12.23 10.89 -5.84
CA GLY A 279 -13.22 11.85 -5.41
C GLY A 279 -14.42 11.10 -4.83
N SER A 280 -14.59 11.06 -3.51
CA SER A 280 -15.78 10.49 -2.90
C SER A 280 -16.29 11.40 -1.80
N PRO A 281 -17.49 12.01 -1.95
CA PRO A 281 -18.19 12.56 -0.82
C PRO A 281 -18.75 11.42 0.03
N PRO A 282 -18.89 11.57 1.36
CA PRO A 282 -19.55 10.60 2.24
C PRO A 282 -20.97 10.32 1.75
N GLY A 283 -21.29 9.05 1.43
CA GLY A 283 -22.61 8.63 0.94
C GLY A 283 -22.81 8.70 -0.57
N GLY A 284 -21.78 9.00 -1.35
CA GLY A 284 -21.74 8.86 -2.81
C GLY A 284 -20.58 7.97 -3.17
N GLY A 285 -20.77 7.01 -4.06
CA GLY A 285 -19.78 6.04 -4.47
C GLY A 285 -18.42 6.64 -4.83
N THR A 286 -17.43 5.80 -4.87
CA THR A 286 -16.02 6.18 -5.02
C THR A 286 -15.60 6.10 -6.49
N PRO A 287 -15.40 7.20 -7.23
CA PRO A 287 -14.70 7.14 -8.49
C PRO A 287 -13.20 6.96 -8.23
N SER A 288 -12.69 5.75 -8.44
CA SER A 288 -11.26 5.48 -8.46
C SER A 288 -10.75 5.65 -9.88
N ARG A 289 -9.84 6.59 -10.10
CA ARG A 289 -9.24 6.88 -11.41
C ARG A 289 -7.77 6.51 -11.40
N VAL A 290 -7.38 5.58 -12.24
CA VAL A 290 -5.97 5.21 -12.45
C VAL A 290 -5.50 5.74 -13.79
N LEU A 291 -4.41 6.48 -13.75
CA LEU A 291 -3.70 6.99 -14.92
C LEU A 291 -2.39 6.20 -15.02
N PRO A 292 -2.32 5.13 -15.83
CA PRO A 292 -1.02 4.52 -16.11
C PRO A 292 -0.15 5.53 -16.88
N PRO A 293 1.18 5.49 -16.70
CA PRO A 293 2.08 6.40 -17.38
C PRO A 293 1.93 6.29 -18.89
N GLY A 294 1.69 7.41 -19.55
CA GLY A 294 1.70 7.50 -21.01
C GLY A 294 3.04 7.05 -21.56
N ALA A 295 3.06 6.36 -22.69
CA ALA A 295 4.27 6.18 -23.46
C ALA A 295 4.81 7.58 -23.83
N GLY A 296 5.98 7.94 -23.29
CA GLY A 296 6.71 9.08 -23.82
C GLY A 296 6.92 8.90 -25.31
N PRO A 297 7.10 9.98 -26.09
CA PRO A 297 7.28 9.89 -27.54
C PRO A 297 8.40 8.90 -27.82
N THR A 298 8.10 7.89 -28.61
CA THR A 298 9.12 7.02 -29.21
C THR A 298 10.04 7.95 -29.97
N GLU A 299 11.26 8.18 -29.48
CA GLU A 299 12.31 8.76 -30.30
C GLU A 299 12.41 7.88 -31.54
N ALA A 300 11.89 8.41 -32.64
CA ALA A 300 12.10 7.86 -33.96
C ALA A 300 13.62 7.78 -34.15
N ALA A 301 14.14 6.55 -34.14
CA ALA A 301 15.50 6.28 -34.57
C ALA A 301 15.64 6.84 -35.99
N GLY A 302 16.23 8.03 -36.08
CA GLY A 302 16.66 8.63 -37.33
C GLY A 302 17.82 7.78 -37.86
N THR A 303 17.63 7.37 -39.07
CA THR A 303 18.60 6.81 -40.01
C THR A 303 19.99 7.46 -39.92
#